data_f4c9e2f5514074b23d353cd30d805752
#
_entry.id   f4c9e2f5514074b23d353cd30d805752
#
_cell.length_a   1.000
_cell.length_b   1.000
_cell.length_c   1.000
_cell.angle_alpha   90.00
_cell.angle_beta   90.00
_cell.angle_gamma   90.00
#
_symmetry.space_group_name_H-M   'P 1'
#
loop_
_entity.id
_entity.type
_entity.pdbx_description
1 polymer ?
#
loop_
_entity_poly.entity_id
_entity_poly.type
_entity_poly.pdbx_seq_one_letter_code
_entity_poly.pdbx_strand_id
1 'polypeptide(L)'
;MTPLLRGDRVALLVPATAAYVETVLALLARGIVPIPLDPRLTDHERRRMLAGLDPTLVVTDEVVLADLLATHRPDAPVTAWLPLARPMHCTSGTTGTPKGVWSGLLDERDAEALVVEERELWGFRAGDVNLVLSPLYHSAPLRFAMGTLLAGGRLVVPGPFDVEAVTAAIEQERPTTAFCVPTHLERLFRHWDAVGAPDVSCFRLLAHAGAPCPDDVKRRLLETFPPGSTWEFYGSTEGQFTACRSEEWLARPGTVGRARPGRRLSTDPDGTIWCVVPRHARFGYYAAPEKTAAAWRDTPDGPAFTVGDLGRLDGEG
;
A
#
# COMPACT_ATOMS: atom_id res chain seq x y z
N MET A 1 -4.31 5.40 30.02
CA MET A 1 -3.76 4.29 29.19
C MET A 1 -2.31 4.04 29.58
N THR A 2 -1.85 2.79 29.60
CA THR A 2 -0.42 2.49 29.74
C THR A 2 0.34 3.14 28.58
N PRO A 3 1.48 3.81 28.81
CA PRO A 3 2.23 4.42 27.71
C PRO A 3 2.72 3.34 26.74
N LEU A 4 2.51 3.58 25.46
CA LEU A 4 3.01 2.71 24.39
C LEU A 4 4.51 2.92 24.20
N LEU A 5 5.24 1.84 24.02
CA LEU A 5 6.68 1.81 23.83
C LEU A 5 7.05 1.46 22.37
N ARG A 6 8.27 1.75 21.99
CA ARG A 6 8.84 1.33 20.70
C ARG A 6 8.75 -0.19 20.57
N GLY A 7 8.17 -0.65 19.45
CA GLY A 7 7.91 -2.06 19.19
C GLY A 7 6.52 -2.54 19.58
N ASP A 8 5.76 -1.75 20.36
CA ASP A 8 4.37 -2.08 20.65
C ASP A 8 3.52 -2.11 19.39
N ARG A 9 2.51 -2.95 19.39
CA ARG A 9 1.60 -3.18 18.25
C ARG A 9 0.22 -2.66 18.59
N VAL A 10 -0.33 -1.84 17.70
CA VAL A 10 -1.66 -1.21 17.86
C VAL A 10 -2.58 -1.64 16.74
N ALA A 11 -3.57 -2.48 17.05
CA ALA A 11 -4.58 -2.87 16.09
C ALA A 11 -5.61 -1.73 15.90
N LEU A 12 -5.83 -1.33 14.64
CA LEU A 12 -6.74 -0.25 14.26
C LEU A 12 -7.93 -0.82 13.49
N LEU A 13 -9.10 -0.87 14.14
CA LEU A 13 -10.37 -1.36 13.59
C LEU A 13 -11.40 -0.21 13.54
N VAL A 14 -11.01 0.90 12.99
CA VAL A 14 -11.84 2.10 12.85
C VAL A 14 -11.96 2.51 11.38
N PRO A 15 -13.00 3.28 11.00
CA PRO A 15 -13.17 3.75 9.63
C PRO A 15 -11.97 4.54 9.13
N ALA A 16 -11.74 4.49 7.81
CA ALA A 16 -10.70 5.24 7.14
C ALA A 16 -11.02 6.75 7.14
N THR A 17 -10.09 7.56 7.63
CA THR A 17 -10.15 9.04 7.61
C THR A 17 -8.75 9.60 7.38
N ALA A 18 -8.62 10.90 7.12
CA ALA A 18 -7.31 11.54 7.09
C ALA A 18 -6.61 11.44 8.46
N ALA A 19 -7.34 11.63 9.55
CA ALA A 19 -6.83 11.46 10.92
C ALA A 19 -6.33 10.03 11.20
N TYR A 20 -6.97 9.01 10.61
CA TYR A 20 -6.48 7.63 10.66
C TYR A 20 -5.05 7.52 10.10
N VAL A 21 -4.80 8.10 8.92
CA VAL A 21 -3.47 8.04 8.28
C VAL A 21 -2.44 8.84 9.07
N GLU A 22 -2.82 10.01 9.60
CA GLU A 22 -1.95 10.81 10.48
C GLU A 22 -1.60 10.03 11.75
N THR A 23 -2.57 9.34 12.37
CA THR A 23 -2.32 8.48 13.54
C THR A 23 -1.34 7.36 13.21
N VAL A 24 -1.54 6.68 12.08
CA VAL A 24 -0.60 5.66 11.60
C VAL A 24 0.82 6.24 11.49
N LEU A 25 0.98 7.38 10.85
CA LEU A 25 2.29 8.05 10.72
C LEU A 25 2.88 8.48 12.07
N ALA A 26 2.06 9.02 12.98
CA ALA A 26 2.51 9.42 14.31
C ALA A 26 3.02 8.23 15.13
N LEU A 27 2.30 7.10 15.10
CA LEU A 27 2.74 5.86 15.74
C LEU A 27 4.06 5.36 15.12
N LEU A 28 4.14 5.31 13.78
CA LEU A 28 5.35 4.90 13.07
C LEU A 28 6.56 5.77 13.41
N ALA A 29 6.38 7.08 13.57
CA ALA A 29 7.45 8.01 13.94
C ALA A 29 7.99 7.75 15.37
N ARG A 30 7.22 7.07 16.22
CA ARG A 30 7.64 6.60 17.54
C ARG A 30 8.14 5.15 17.54
N GLY A 31 8.19 4.50 16.36
CA GLY A 31 8.53 3.09 16.22
C GLY A 31 7.48 2.16 16.83
N ILE A 32 6.24 2.64 16.99
CA ILE A 32 5.07 1.81 17.34
C ILE A 32 4.49 1.27 16.04
N VAL A 33 4.04 0.01 16.04
CA VAL A 33 3.62 -0.72 14.84
C VAL A 33 2.09 -0.73 14.71
N PRO A 34 1.49 0.07 13.82
CA PRO A 34 0.07 -0.04 13.53
C PRO A 34 -0.23 -1.37 12.82
N ILE A 35 -1.35 -1.99 13.19
CA ILE A 35 -1.93 -3.16 12.53
C ILE A 35 -3.28 -2.73 11.94
N PRO A 36 -3.33 -2.28 10.69
CA PRO A 36 -4.56 -1.92 10.01
C PRO A 36 -5.44 -3.15 9.79
N LEU A 37 -6.67 -3.13 10.29
CA LEU A 37 -7.63 -4.23 10.16
C LEU A 37 -8.96 -3.72 9.62
N ASP A 38 -9.72 -4.59 8.93
CA ASP A 38 -11.07 -4.25 8.47
C ASP A 38 -12.00 -4.07 9.67
N PRO A 39 -12.60 -2.87 9.88
CA PRO A 39 -13.52 -2.65 10.99
C PRO A 39 -14.81 -3.48 10.89
N ARG A 40 -15.10 -4.06 9.72
CA ARG A 40 -16.29 -4.89 9.48
C ARG A 40 -16.07 -6.37 9.78
N LEU A 41 -14.89 -6.76 10.25
CA LEU A 41 -14.63 -8.14 10.69
C LEU A 41 -15.68 -8.59 11.71
N THR A 42 -16.20 -9.80 11.52
CA THR A 42 -17.05 -10.44 12.51
C THR A 42 -16.29 -10.66 13.82
N ASP A 43 -16.99 -10.79 14.93
CA ASP A 43 -16.37 -11.04 16.24
C ASP A 43 -15.48 -12.29 16.25
N HIS A 44 -15.84 -13.30 15.48
CA HIS A 44 -15.04 -14.52 15.36
C HIS A 44 -13.73 -14.25 14.61
N GLU A 45 -13.79 -13.61 13.45
CA GLU A 45 -12.61 -13.24 12.66
C GLU A 45 -11.70 -12.30 13.42
N ARG A 46 -12.28 -11.27 14.07
CA ARG A 46 -11.55 -10.32 14.90
C ARG A 46 -10.77 -11.00 16.00
N ARG A 47 -11.43 -11.85 16.81
CA ARG A 47 -10.75 -12.58 17.89
C ARG A 47 -9.63 -13.45 17.35
N ARG A 48 -9.85 -14.15 16.24
CA ARG A 48 -8.84 -15.01 15.62
C ARG A 48 -7.63 -14.22 15.14
N MET A 49 -7.85 -13.06 14.48
CA MET A 49 -6.76 -12.20 14.03
C MET A 49 -5.98 -11.61 15.20
N LEU A 50 -6.66 -11.05 16.18
CA LEU A 50 -6.02 -10.44 17.35
C LEU A 50 -5.20 -11.45 18.15
N ALA A 51 -5.69 -12.68 18.33
CA ALA A 51 -4.93 -13.75 19.00
C ALA A 51 -3.62 -14.11 18.28
N GLY A 52 -3.58 -14.05 16.94
CA GLY A 52 -2.39 -14.34 16.14
C GLY A 52 -1.41 -13.17 16.02
N LEU A 53 -1.87 -11.94 16.26
CA LEU A 53 -1.07 -10.71 16.12
C LEU A 53 -0.61 -10.13 17.45
N ASP A 54 -1.23 -10.54 18.54
CA ASP A 54 -0.92 -10.15 19.93
C ASP A 54 -0.67 -8.63 20.07
N PRO A 55 -1.66 -7.76 19.75
CA PRO A 55 -1.50 -6.32 19.87
C PRO A 55 -1.48 -5.87 21.33
N THR A 56 -0.65 -4.87 21.64
CA THR A 56 -0.61 -4.20 22.96
C THR A 56 -1.88 -3.38 23.21
N LEU A 57 -2.46 -2.84 22.12
CA LEU A 57 -3.70 -2.05 22.18
C LEU A 57 -4.59 -2.37 20.97
N VAL A 58 -5.90 -2.41 21.21
CA VAL A 58 -6.92 -2.55 20.17
C VAL A 58 -7.79 -1.29 20.17
N VAL A 59 -7.84 -0.59 19.04
CA VAL A 59 -8.61 0.65 18.83
C VAL A 59 -9.82 0.34 17.96
N THR A 60 -11.00 0.51 18.54
CA THR A 60 -12.29 0.32 17.84
C THR A 60 -13.16 1.58 17.89
N ASP A 61 -12.61 2.68 18.42
CA ASP A 61 -13.30 3.93 18.67
C ASP A 61 -12.49 5.11 18.14
N GLU A 62 -13.15 6.07 17.49
CA GLU A 62 -12.50 7.24 16.89
C GLU A 62 -11.98 8.23 17.94
N VAL A 63 -12.57 8.28 19.14
CA VAL A 63 -12.07 9.12 20.23
C VAL A 63 -10.72 8.61 20.72
N VAL A 64 -10.59 7.29 20.88
CA VAL A 64 -9.31 6.67 21.23
C VAL A 64 -8.27 6.88 20.11
N LEU A 65 -8.68 6.83 18.84
CA LEU A 65 -7.79 7.15 17.74
C LEU A 65 -7.28 8.60 17.79
N ALA A 66 -8.16 9.57 18.09
CA ALA A 66 -7.80 10.98 18.23
C ALA A 66 -6.85 11.20 19.41
N ASP A 67 -7.10 10.55 20.55
CA ASP A 67 -6.21 10.60 21.73
C ASP A 67 -4.81 10.03 21.41
N LEU A 68 -4.75 8.95 20.64
CA LEU A 68 -3.48 8.39 20.17
C LEU A 68 -2.72 9.38 19.29
N LEU A 69 -3.41 10.02 18.35
CA LEU A 69 -2.80 11.04 17.50
C LEU A 69 -2.26 12.20 18.36
N ALA A 70 -3.07 12.74 19.25
CA ALA A 70 -2.67 13.85 20.12
C ALA A 70 -1.47 13.48 21.01
N THR A 71 -1.41 12.25 21.51
CA THR A 71 -0.36 11.79 22.42
C THR A 71 0.97 11.50 21.69
N HIS A 72 0.92 10.98 20.46
CA HIS A 72 2.11 10.48 19.74
C HIS A 72 2.57 11.39 18.60
N ARG A 73 1.78 12.42 18.26
CA ARG A 73 2.14 13.38 17.21
C ARG A 73 3.50 14.03 17.54
N PRO A 74 4.50 13.96 16.64
CA PRO A 74 5.73 14.74 16.81
C PRO A 74 5.47 16.25 16.75
N ASP A 75 6.29 17.03 17.46
CA ASP A 75 6.23 18.52 17.45
C ASP A 75 6.74 19.15 16.14
N ALA A 76 6.87 18.37 15.09
CA ALA A 76 7.33 18.78 13.76
C ALA A 76 6.19 18.64 12.75
N PRO A 77 6.24 19.31 11.59
CA PRO A 77 5.29 19.09 10.51
C PRO A 77 5.39 17.65 9.99
N VAL A 78 4.29 17.10 9.49
CA VAL A 78 4.21 15.70 9.00
C VAL A 78 5.28 15.38 7.94
N THR A 79 5.68 16.35 7.16
CA THR A 79 6.76 16.22 6.15
C THR A 79 8.15 15.93 6.74
N ALA A 80 8.32 16.14 8.03
CA ALA A 80 9.55 15.84 8.76
C ALA A 80 9.45 14.55 9.60
N TRP A 81 8.30 13.85 9.57
CA TRP A 81 8.14 12.61 10.30
C TRP A 81 8.84 11.46 9.58
N LEU A 82 9.57 10.68 10.35
CA LEU A 82 10.31 9.53 9.83
C LEU A 82 9.69 8.24 10.36
N PRO A 83 9.17 7.35 9.50
CA PRO A 83 8.55 6.11 9.92
C PRO A 83 9.59 5.09 10.39
N LEU A 84 9.82 4.98 11.71
CA LEU A 84 10.78 4.06 12.34
C LEU A 84 10.26 2.61 12.44
N ALA A 85 9.14 2.32 11.79
CA ALA A 85 8.56 1.00 11.58
C ALA A 85 7.74 1.01 10.30
N ARG A 86 7.23 -0.16 9.90
CA ARG A 86 6.21 -0.28 8.84
C ARG A 86 4.91 -0.80 9.44
N PRO A 87 3.74 -0.45 8.89
CA PRO A 87 2.49 -1.08 9.29
C PRO A 87 2.57 -2.60 9.11
N MET A 88 2.03 -3.35 10.08
CA MET A 88 1.90 -4.80 9.96
C MET A 88 0.57 -5.13 9.28
N HIS A 89 0.61 -5.46 8.01
CA HIS A 89 -0.58 -5.88 7.26
C HIS A 89 -0.80 -7.39 7.38
N CYS A 90 -2.07 -7.79 7.35
CA CYS A 90 -2.44 -9.19 7.43
C CYS A 90 -2.69 -9.78 6.06
N THR A 91 -2.19 -10.97 5.82
CA THR A 91 -2.53 -11.79 4.64
C THR A 91 -3.47 -12.91 5.07
N SER A 92 -4.37 -13.31 4.16
CA SER A 92 -5.36 -14.37 4.40
C SER A 92 -4.76 -15.76 4.67
N GLY A 93 -3.45 -15.93 4.45
CA GLY A 93 -2.70 -17.17 4.65
C GLY A 93 -3.36 -18.40 3.99
N THR A 94 -2.64 -19.12 3.14
CA THR A 94 -3.11 -20.35 2.47
C THR A 94 -3.52 -21.46 3.46
N THR A 95 -3.07 -21.40 4.71
CA THR A 95 -3.41 -22.35 5.81
C THR A 95 -4.60 -21.89 6.64
N GLY A 96 -5.32 -20.83 6.21
CA GLY A 96 -6.51 -20.33 6.88
C GLY A 96 -6.24 -19.51 8.16
N THR A 97 -5.01 -19.39 8.65
CA THR A 97 -4.68 -18.50 9.78
C THR A 97 -4.06 -17.21 9.22
N PRO A 98 -4.66 -16.03 9.44
CA PRO A 98 -4.11 -14.76 9.03
C PRO A 98 -2.72 -14.56 9.65
N LYS A 99 -1.78 -14.02 8.85
CA LYS A 99 -0.41 -13.77 9.29
C LYS A 99 -0.07 -12.31 9.08
N GLY A 100 0.54 -11.71 10.10
CA GLY A 100 1.08 -10.36 10.00
C GLY A 100 2.37 -10.36 9.20
N VAL A 101 2.45 -9.54 8.16
CA VAL A 101 3.70 -9.24 7.47
C VAL A 101 4.45 -8.20 8.31
N TRP A 102 5.57 -8.62 8.87
CA TRP A 102 6.35 -7.87 9.85
C TRP A 102 7.72 -7.49 9.27
N SER A 103 8.00 -6.21 9.16
CA SER A 103 9.29 -5.72 8.65
C SER A 103 10.28 -5.34 9.76
N GLY A 104 9.90 -5.55 11.02
CA GLY A 104 10.70 -5.11 12.15
C GLY A 104 10.66 -3.59 12.35
N LEU A 105 11.50 -3.14 13.27
CA LEU A 105 11.77 -1.72 13.47
C LEU A 105 12.86 -1.27 12.50
N LEU A 106 12.73 -0.05 12.01
CA LEU A 106 13.71 0.57 11.13
C LEU A 106 14.64 1.47 11.96
N ASP A 107 15.91 1.52 11.61
CA ASP A 107 16.77 2.63 11.99
C ASP A 107 16.47 3.86 11.09
N GLU A 108 17.00 5.03 11.46
CA GLU A 108 16.75 6.27 10.72
C GLU A 108 17.17 6.17 9.25
N ARG A 109 18.30 5.53 8.96
CA ARG A 109 18.82 5.34 7.61
C ARG A 109 17.88 4.51 6.73
N ASP A 110 17.35 3.42 7.27
CA ASP A 110 16.41 2.57 6.54
C ASP A 110 15.05 3.26 6.38
N ALA A 111 14.62 4.01 7.38
CA ALA A 111 13.39 4.79 7.32
C ALA A 111 13.48 5.92 6.27
N GLU A 112 14.59 6.65 6.22
CA GLU A 112 14.88 7.64 5.18
C GLU A 112 14.89 7.00 3.78
N ALA A 113 15.60 5.88 3.63
CA ALA A 113 15.68 5.15 2.36
C ALA A 113 14.29 4.70 1.87
N LEU A 114 13.41 4.25 2.78
CA LEU A 114 12.04 3.89 2.46
C LEU A 114 11.21 5.10 1.96
N VAL A 115 11.30 6.24 2.65
CA VAL A 115 10.57 7.46 2.28
C VAL A 115 11.07 8.01 0.94
N VAL A 116 12.38 8.03 0.73
CA VAL A 116 13.00 8.49 -0.51
C VAL A 116 12.59 7.59 -1.67
N GLU A 117 12.66 6.25 -1.51
CA GLU A 117 12.27 5.29 -2.54
C GLU A 117 10.82 5.48 -2.99
N GLU A 118 9.88 5.61 -2.05
CA GLU A 118 8.46 5.81 -2.39
C GLU A 118 8.21 7.16 -3.06
N ARG A 119 8.87 8.21 -2.57
CA ARG A 119 8.75 9.55 -3.14
C ARG A 119 9.33 9.62 -4.57
N GLU A 120 10.47 9.02 -4.80
CA GLU A 120 11.10 9.02 -6.13
C GLU A 120 10.32 8.19 -7.14
N LEU A 121 9.81 7.01 -6.73
CA LEU A 121 9.04 6.15 -7.63
C LEU A 121 7.74 6.80 -8.07
N TRP A 122 6.98 7.36 -7.12
CA TRP A 122 5.63 7.88 -7.38
C TRP A 122 5.60 9.39 -7.59
N GLY A 123 6.73 10.06 -7.36
CA GLY A 123 6.84 11.51 -7.48
C GLY A 123 5.91 12.25 -6.51
N PHE A 124 5.65 11.72 -5.31
CA PHE A 124 4.84 12.43 -4.33
C PHE A 124 5.42 13.80 -4.01
N ARG A 125 4.56 14.84 -3.99
CA ARG A 125 4.99 16.23 -3.82
C ARG A 125 3.97 17.05 -3.04
N ALA A 126 4.42 18.19 -2.53
CA ALA A 126 3.53 19.19 -1.94
C ALA A 126 2.47 19.63 -2.96
N GLY A 127 1.25 19.80 -2.50
CA GLY A 127 0.11 20.13 -3.35
C GLY A 127 -0.59 18.92 -3.98
N ASP A 128 -0.09 17.69 -3.80
CA ASP A 128 -0.84 16.50 -4.20
C ASP A 128 -2.13 16.37 -3.38
N VAL A 129 -3.17 15.97 -4.09
CA VAL A 129 -4.47 15.59 -3.52
C VAL A 129 -4.68 14.12 -3.83
N ASN A 130 -4.56 13.26 -2.82
CA ASN A 130 -4.75 11.83 -3.00
C ASN A 130 -6.19 11.43 -2.73
N LEU A 131 -6.84 10.85 -3.73
CA LEU A 131 -8.17 10.26 -3.60
C LEU A 131 -8.05 8.81 -3.15
N VAL A 132 -8.51 8.54 -1.93
CA VAL A 132 -8.47 7.19 -1.33
C VAL A 132 -9.67 6.38 -1.83
N LEU A 133 -9.43 5.48 -2.77
CA LEU A 133 -10.46 4.62 -3.39
C LEU A 133 -10.55 3.24 -2.73
N SER A 134 -9.47 2.77 -2.17
CA SER A 134 -9.36 1.41 -1.60
C SER A 134 -9.21 1.45 -0.08
N PRO A 135 -9.67 0.42 0.63
CA PRO A 135 -9.60 0.40 2.09
C PRO A 135 -8.16 0.52 2.61
N LEU A 136 -7.95 1.38 3.63
CA LEU A 136 -6.63 1.68 4.21
C LEU A 136 -6.04 0.54 5.05
N TYR A 137 -6.79 -0.54 5.29
CA TYR A 137 -6.22 -1.75 5.90
C TYR A 137 -5.41 -2.60 4.90
N HIS A 138 -5.43 -2.27 3.60
CA HIS A 138 -4.52 -2.83 2.60
C HIS A 138 -3.24 -1.99 2.46
N SER A 139 -2.15 -2.67 2.14
CA SER A 139 -0.81 -2.08 2.07
C SER A 139 -0.70 -0.94 1.05
N ALA A 140 -1.14 -1.15 -0.18
CA ALA A 140 -0.95 -0.18 -1.26
C ALA A 140 -1.71 1.14 -1.04
N PRO A 141 -3.02 1.17 -0.75
CA PRO A 141 -3.73 2.43 -0.53
C PRO A 141 -3.21 3.19 0.68
N LEU A 142 -2.86 2.51 1.79
CA LEU A 142 -2.28 3.16 2.95
C LEU A 142 -0.92 3.79 2.62
N ARG A 143 -0.09 3.10 1.84
CA ARG A 143 1.22 3.60 1.42
C ARG A 143 1.11 4.84 0.54
N PHE A 144 0.16 4.88 -0.40
CA PHE A 144 -0.12 6.07 -1.20
C PHE A 144 -0.59 7.25 -0.35
N ALA A 145 -1.48 7.00 0.61
CA ALA A 145 -1.97 8.03 1.53
C ALA A 145 -0.84 8.57 2.42
N MET A 146 -0.02 7.70 3.01
CA MET A 146 1.14 8.11 3.82
C MET A 146 2.16 8.88 2.99
N GLY A 147 2.52 8.40 1.79
CA GLY A 147 3.47 9.07 0.91
C GLY A 147 3.02 10.48 0.52
N THR A 148 1.72 10.65 0.27
CA THR A 148 1.13 11.97 0.00
C THR A 148 1.26 12.92 1.19
N LEU A 149 0.93 12.49 2.41
CA LEU A 149 1.05 13.34 3.61
C LEU A 149 2.51 13.67 3.92
N LEU A 150 3.41 12.70 3.83
CA LEU A 150 4.85 12.91 4.05
C LEU A 150 5.47 13.87 3.02
N ALA A 151 4.87 14.00 1.85
CA ALA A 151 5.27 14.97 0.83
C ALA A 151 4.61 16.36 0.98
N GLY A 152 3.70 16.54 1.96
CA GLY A 152 2.99 17.79 2.20
C GLY A 152 1.70 17.96 1.38
N GLY A 153 1.18 16.87 0.81
CA GLY A 153 -0.12 16.82 0.16
C GLY A 153 -1.28 16.63 1.15
N ARG A 154 -2.49 16.46 0.64
CA ARG A 154 -3.71 16.20 1.42
C ARG A 154 -4.45 14.97 0.93
N LEU A 155 -5.34 14.43 1.75
CA LEU A 155 -6.17 13.27 1.43
C LEU A 155 -7.62 13.69 1.23
N VAL A 156 -8.28 13.02 0.27
CA VAL A 156 -9.73 13.00 0.09
C VAL A 156 -10.18 11.57 0.35
N VAL A 157 -10.99 11.37 1.39
CA VAL A 157 -11.44 10.06 1.84
C VAL A 157 -12.98 10.04 1.79
N PRO A 158 -13.60 9.66 0.66
CA PRO A 158 -15.05 9.70 0.50
C PRO A 158 -15.78 8.60 1.28
N GLY A 159 -15.05 7.72 1.96
CA GLY A 159 -15.59 6.56 2.66
C GLY A 159 -15.42 5.24 1.90
N PRO A 160 -16.30 4.25 2.12
CA PRO A 160 -16.31 3.02 1.34
C PRO A 160 -16.47 3.30 -0.15
N PHE A 161 -15.85 2.48 -1.00
CA PHE A 161 -15.91 2.70 -2.45
C PHE A 161 -17.35 2.70 -2.97
N ASP A 162 -17.78 3.87 -3.44
CA ASP A 162 -19.04 4.13 -4.11
C ASP A 162 -18.78 4.95 -5.36
N VAL A 163 -19.38 4.58 -6.51
CA VAL A 163 -19.07 5.19 -7.80
C VAL A 163 -19.55 6.64 -7.91
N GLU A 164 -20.68 6.96 -7.29
CA GLU A 164 -21.24 8.31 -7.29
C GLU A 164 -20.41 9.24 -6.40
N ALA A 165 -20.09 8.79 -5.18
CA ALA A 165 -19.24 9.53 -4.24
C ALA A 165 -17.84 9.77 -4.81
N VAL A 166 -17.25 8.78 -5.49
CA VAL A 166 -15.93 8.93 -6.15
C VAL A 166 -16.01 9.91 -7.30
N THR A 167 -17.04 9.83 -8.15
CA THR A 167 -17.24 10.77 -9.27
C THR A 167 -17.40 12.20 -8.77
N ALA A 168 -18.23 12.42 -7.76
CA ALA A 168 -18.41 13.73 -7.13
C ALA A 168 -17.10 14.26 -6.49
N ALA A 169 -16.34 13.38 -5.82
CA ALA A 169 -15.04 13.76 -5.26
C ALA A 169 -14.02 14.17 -6.34
N ILE A 170 -14.03 13.52 -7.51
CA ILE A 170 -13.17 13.91 -8.64
C ILE A 170 -13.53 15.34 -9.12
N GLU A 171 -14.80 15.64 -9.27
CA GLU A 171 -15.26 16.94 -9.73
C GLU A 171 -14.98 18.07 -8.74
N GLN A 172 -15.23 17.82 -7.45
CA GLN A 172 -15.16 18.83 -6.40
C GLN A 172 -13.73 19.07 -5.90
N GLU A 173 -12.95 17.99 -5.71
CA GLU A 173 -11.66 18.04 -5.06
C GLU A 173 -10.48 18.06 -6.01
N ARG A 174 -10.70 17.75 -7.30
CA ARG A 174 -9.67 17.74 -8.35
C ARG A 174 -8.43 16.95 -7.94
N PRO A 175 -8.56 15.66 -7.58
CA PRO A 175 -7.45 14.86 -7.07
C PRO A 175 -6.35 14.69 -8.13
N THR A 176 -5.10 14.72 -7.66
CA THR A 176 -3.93 14.58 -8.53
C THR A 176 -3.36 13.17 -8.52
N THR A 177 -3.65 12.41 -7.47
CA THR A 177 -3.15 11.05 -7.29
C THR A 177 -4.23 10.12 -6.77
N ALA A 178 -4.17 8.85 -7.15
CA ALA A 178 -4.99 7.78 -6.56
C ALA A 178 -4.33 6.41 -6.73
N PHE A 179 -4.72 5.47 -5.87
CA PHE A 179 -4.51 4.04 -6.06
C PHE A 179 -5.86 3.33 -6.14
N CYS A 180 -6.00 2.39 -7.07
CA CYS A 180 -7.21 1.59 -7.22
C CYS A 180 -6.89 0.12 -7.57
N VAL A 181 -7.94 -0.69 -7.65
CA VAL A 181 -7.87 -2.05 -8.21
C VAL A 181 -8.67 -2.11 -9.51
N PRO A 182 -8.41 -3.05 -10.42
CA PRO A 182 -9.10 -3.12 -11.72
C PRO A 182 -10.63 -3.10 -11.61
N THR A 183 -11.20 -3.77 -10.61
CA THR A 183 -12.66 -3.75 -10.38
C THR A 183 -13.23 -2.37 -10.04
N HIS A 184 -12.43 -1.48 -9.44
CA HIS A 184 -12.85 -0.08 -9.25
C HIS A 184 -12.96 0.64 -10.59
N LEU A 185 -11.99 0.44 -11.49
CA LEU A 185 -11.99 1.01 -12.84
C LEU A 185 -13.20 0.52 -13.65
N GLU A 186 -13.46 -0.78 -13.66
CA GLU A 186 -14.62 -1.38 -14.36
C GLU A 186 -15.94 -0.76 -13.87
N ARG A 187 -16.09 -0.61 -12.54
CA ARG A 187 -17.31 -0.04 -11.95
C ARG A 187 -17.44 1.44 -12.27
N LEU A 188 -16.36 2.22 -12.21
CA LEU A 188 -16.36 3.64 -12.58
C LEU A 188 -16.66 3.82 -14.06
N PHE A 189 -16.02 3.09 -14.94
CA PHE A 189 -16.25 3.18 -16.37
C PHE A 189 -17.69 2.84 -16.75
N ARG A 190 -18.26 1.78 -16.15
CA ARG A 190 -19.68 1.44 -16.36
C ARG A 190 -20.62 2.55 -15.88
N HIS A 191 -20.32 3.16 -14.75
CA HIS A 191 -21.10 4.30 -14.24
C HIS A 191 -20.98 5.50 -15.18
N TRP A 192 -19.77 5.83 -15.61
CA TRP A 192 -19.52 6.96 -16.52
C TRP A 192 -20.11 6.75 -17.94
N ASP A 193 -20.31 5.53 -18.39
CA ASP A 193 -21.06 5.25 -19.62
C ASP A 193 -22.53 5.69 -19.52
N ALA A 194 -23.09 5.62 -18.32
CA ALA A 194 -24.49 5.97 -18.10
C ALA A 194 -24.72 7.47 -17.81
N VAL A 195 -23.78 8.13 -17.11
CA VAL A 195 -23.97 9.51 -16.63
C VAL A 195 -23.00 10.53 -17.23
N GLY A 196 -21.97 10.08 -17.98
CA GLY A 196 -20.85 10.90 -18.44
C GLY A 196 -19.65 10.80 -17.51
N ALA A 197 -18.45 10.86 -18.09
CA ALA A 197 -17.21 10.86 -17.31
C ALA A 197 -16.94 12.28 -16.76
N PRO A 198 -16.45 12.40 -15.50
CA PRO A 198 -15.97 13.67 -14.96
C PRO A 198 -14.69 14.11 -15.68
N ASP A 199 -14.30 15.36 -15.52
CA ASP A 199 -13.00 15.83 -15.98
C ASP A 199 -11.86 15.25 -15.10
N VAL A 200 -11.15 14.26 -15.63
CA VAL A 200 -10.02 13.58 -14.97
C VAL A 200 -8.65 14.20 -15.33
N SER A 201 -8.61 15.33 -16.01
CA SER A 201 -7.35 16.01 -16.45
C SER A 201 -6.45 16.42 -15.28
N CYS A 202 -6.97 16.47 -14.07
CA CYS A 202 -6.21 16.77 -12.85
C CYS A 202 -5.28 15.64 -12.41
N PHE A 203 -5.53 14.39 -12.83
CA PHE A 203 -4.69 13.27 -12.42
C PHE A 203 -3.31 13.30 -13.10
N ARG A 204 -2.28 13.23 -12.28
CA ARG A 204 -0.89 13.02 -12.74
C ARG A 204 -0.38 11.61 -12.40
N LEU A 205 -1.05 10.92 -11.47
CA LEU A 205 -0.70 9.58 -11.03
C LEU A 205 -1.96 8.80 -10.63
N LEU A 206 -2.34 7.84 -11.43
CA LEU A 206 -3.30 6.80 -11.09
C LEU A 206 -2.62 5.45 -11.19
N ALA A 207 -2.34 4.82 -10.06
CA ALA A 207 -1.74 3.50 -10.02
C ALA A 207 -2.79 2.42 -9.73
N HIS A 208 -2.64 1.27 -10.35
CA HIS A 208 -3.47 0.11 -10.05
C HIS A 208 -2.64 -1.17 -9.84
N ALA A 209 -3.16 -2.07 -9.03
CA ALA A 209 -2.58 -3.37 -8.73
C ALA A 209 -3.60 -4.28 -8.03
N GLY A 210 -3.15 -5.43 -7.54
CA GLY A 210 -3.94 -6.33 -6.69
C GLY A 210 -4.72 -7.40 -7.47
N ALA A 211 -4.84 -7.26 -8.78
CA ALA A 211 -5.37 -8.27 -9.71
C ALA A 211 -4.87 -7.98 -11.12
N PRO A 212 -4.87 -8.97 -12.03
CA PRO A 212 -4.68 -8.72 -13.45
C PRO A 212 -5.72 -7.73 -13.98
N CYS A 213 -5.27 -6.71 -14.73
CA CYS A 213 -6.17 -5.75 -15.34
C CYS A 213 -6.63 -6.28 -16.72
N PRO A 214 -7.94 -6.41 -17.00
CA PRO A 214 -8.42 -6.78 -18.33
C PRO A 214 -7.94 -5.79 -19.41
N ASP A 215 -7.63 -6.30 -20.60
CA ASP A 215 -7.04 -5.51 -21.69
C ASP A 215 -7.94 -4.35 -22.13
N ASP A 216 -9.24 -4.55 -22.18
CA ASP A 216 -10.23 -3.52 -22.53
C ASP A 216 -10.29 -2.42 -21.45
N VAL A 217 -10.26 -2.78 -20.19
CA VAL A 217 -10.19 -1.83 -19.06
C VAL A 217 -8.89 -1.03 -19.11
N LYS A 218 -7.78 -1.69 -19.41
CA LYS A 218 -6.47 -1.05 -19.52
C LYS A 218 -6.42 -0.05 -20.69
N ARG A 219 -6.95 -0.42 -21.86
CA ARG A 219 -7.03 0.48 -23.02
C ARG A 219 -7.90 1.70 -22.71
N ARG A 220 -9.06 1.47 -22.12
CA ARG A 220 -9.96 2.54 -21.72
C ARG A 220 -9.33 3.46 -20.66
N LEU A 221 -8.56 2.92 -19.73
CA LEU A 221 -7.79 3.70 -18.76
C LEU A 221 -6.85 4.70 -19.47
N LEU A 222 -6.11 4.23 -20.48
CA LEU A 222 -5.19 5.06 -21.27
C LEU A 222 -5.91 6.11 -22.13
N GLU A 223 -7.11 5.82 -22.61
CA GLU A 223 -7.93 6.76 -23.39
C GLU A 223 -8.59 7.84 -22.51
N THR A 224 -8.88 7.49 -21.24
CA THR A 224 -9.63 8.35 -20.33
C THR A 224 -8.72 9.30 -19.54
N PHE A 225 -7.58 8.81 -19.06
CA PHE A 225 -6.68 9.58 -18.19
C PHE A 225 -5.54 10.24 -18.97
N PRO A 226 -4.94 11.34 -18.44
CA PRO A 226 -3.86 12.04 -19.13
C PRO A 226 -2.69 11.11 -19.50
N PRO A 227 -2.05 11.28 -20.66
CA PRO A 227 -0.88 10.50 -21.03
C PRO A 227 0.23 10.56 -19.96
N GLY A 228 0.83 9.41 -19.65
CA GLY A 228 1.88 9.28 -18.65
C GLY A 228 1.40 9.29 -17.20
N SER A 229 0.09 9.45 -16.95
CA SER A 229 -0.47 9.48 -15.58
C SER A 229 -0.79 8.11 -15.01
N THR A 230 -0.90 7.08 -15.83
CA THR A 230 -1.40 5.77 -15.39
C THR A 230 -0.29 4.75 -15.24
N TRP A 231 -0.34 3.97 -14.15
CA TRP A 231 0.67 3.00 -13.78
C TRP A 231 0.04 1.70 -13.31
N GLU A 232 0.73 0.61 -13.59
CA GLU A 232 0.48 -0.69 -12.99
C GLU A 232 1.70 -1.11 -12.17
N PHE A 233 1.48 -1.86 -11.10
CA PHE A 233 2.56 -2.55 -10.42
C PHE A 233 2.13 -3.96 -10.02
N TYR A 234 3.09 -4.88 -10.03
CA TYR A 234 2.94 -6.20 -9.49
C TYR A 234 3.62 -6.30 -8.15
N GLY A 235 2.93 -6.91 -7.19
CA GLY A 235 3.42 -7.12 -5.85
C GLY A 235 2.38 -7.72 -4.93
N SER A 236 2.81 -7.97 -3.70
CA SER A 236 2.01 -8.51 -2.63
C SER A 236 2.12 -7.63 -1.38
N THR A 237 1.51 -8.07 -0.29
CA THR A 237 1.65 -7.43 1.03
C THR A 237 3.11 -7.46 1.50
N GLU A 238 3.84 -8.50 1.16
CA GLU A 238 5.24 -8.74 1.49
C GLU A 238 6.19 -7.76 0.78
N GLY A 239 5.88 -7.41 -0.45
CA GLY A 239 6.69 -6.47 -1.21
C GLY A 239 6.12 -6.16 -2.58
N GLN A 240 6.55 -5.04 -3.13
CA GLN A 240 6.27 -4.65 -4.50
C GLN A 240 7.46 -5.02 -5.39
N PHE A 241 7.19 -5.80 -6.44
CA PHE A 241 8.22 -6.35 -7.32
C PHE A 241 8.54 -5.42 -8.48
N THR A 242 7.50 -4.99 -9.21
CA THR A 242 7.67 -4.22 -10.45
C THR A 242 6.88 -2.91 -10.42
N ALA A 243 7.16 -2.07 -11.40
CA ALA A 243 6.31 -0.94 -11.79
C ALA A 243 6.35 -0.80 -13.31
N CYS A 244 5.22 -0.40 -13.90
CA CYS A 244 5.01 -0.28 -15.33
C CYS A 244 4.14 0.95 -15.63
N ARG A 245 4.57 1.81 -16.55
CA ARG A 245 3.66 2.79 -17.13
C ARG A 245 2.68 2.09 -18.06
N SER A 246 1.45 2.56 -18.11
CA SER A 246 0.45 1.92 -18.96
C SER A 246 0.80 1.98 -20.45
N GLU A 247 1.57 2.96 -20.89
CA GLU A 247 2.10 3.06 -22.26
C GLU A 247 3.14 1.95 -22.57
N GLU A 248 3.93 1.53 -21.58
CA GLU A 248 4.86 0.40 -21.73
C GLU A 248 4.09 -0.90 -21.93
N TRP A 249 2.96 -1.05 -21.24
CA TRP A 249 2.06 -2.19 -21.44
C TRP A 249 1.48 -2.21 -22.87
N LEU A 250 1.14 -1.05 -23.46
CA LEU A 250 0.67 -1.01 -24.85
C LEU A 250 1.71 -1.56 -25.85
N ALA A 251 2.99 -1.26 -25.60
CA ALA A 251 4.09 -1.76 -26.42
C ALA A 251 4.33 -3.27 -26.20
N ARG A 252 3.95 -3.79 -25.03
CA ARG A 252 4.16 -5.19 -24.62
C ARG A 252 2.98 -5.70 -23.78
N PRO A 253 1.85 -6.02 -24.41
CA PRO A 253 0.67 -6.53 -23.72
C PRO A 253 1.00 -7.76 -22.84
N GLY A 254 0.48 -7.75 -21.61
CA GLY A 254 0.73 -8.80 -20.62
C GLY A 254 1.96 -8.58 -19.73
N THR A 255 2.77 -7.52 -19.98
CA THR A 255 3.83 -7.15 -19.03
C THR A 255 3.25 -6.55 -17.76
N VAL A 256 3.90 -6.82 -16.62
CA VAL A 256 3.69 -6.12 -15.33
C VAL A 256 4.83 -5.17 -15.01
N GLY A 257 5.66 -4.86 -16.01
CA GLY A 257 6.77 -3.91 -15.93
C GLY A 257 8.10 -4.54 -15.50
N ARG A 258 9.02 -3.68 -15.10
CA ARG A 258 10.37 -4.02 -14.69
C ARG A 258 10.51 -3.97 -13.18
N ALA A 259 11.57 -4.65 -12.69
CA ALA A 259 11.93 -4.55 -11.27
C ALA A 259 12.03 -3.09 -10.83
N ARG A 260 11.45 -2.77 -9.67
CA ARG A 260 11.60 -1.45 -9.05
C ARG A 260 13.09 -1.13 -8.82
N PRO A 261 13.47 0.16 -8.78
CA PRO A 261 14.83 0.55 -8.39
C PRO A 261 15.28 -0.15 -7.10
N GLY A 262 16.53 -0.60 -7.07
CA GLY A 262 17.08 -1.35 -5.94
C GLY A 262 16.60 -2.79 -5.77
N ARG A 263 15.82 -3.32 -6.71
CA ARG A 263 15.36 -4.71 -6.73
C ARG A 263 15.90 -5.45 -7.95
N ARG A 264 16.03 -6.76 -7.82
CA ARG A 264 16.40 -7.66 -8.92
C ARG A 264 15.50 -8.87 -8.91
N LEU A 265 14.91 -9.18 -10.06
CA LEU A 265 14.06 -10.35 -10.25
C LEU A 265 14.85 -11.51 -10.85
N SER A 266 14.49 -12.72 -10.48
CA SER A 266 14.91 -13.95 -11.11
C SER A 266 13.77 -14.96 -11.07
N THR A 267 13.83 -15.98 -11.93
CA THR A 267 12.89 -17.09 -11.92
C THR A 267 13.65 -18.40 -11.81
N ASP A 268 13.07 -19.34 -11.06
CA ASP A 268 13.52 -20.74 -11.06
C ASP A 268 13.05 -21.45 -12.33
N PRO A 269 13.57 -22.68 -12.63
CA PRO A 269 13.16 -23.45 -13.81
C PRO A 269 11.66 -23.77 -13.87
N ASP A 270 10.98 -23.81 -12.73
CA ASP A 270 9.53 -23.99 -12.62
C ASP A 270 8.73 -22.69 -12.81
N GLY A 271 9.42 -21.56 -12.99
CA GLY A 271 8.81 -20.23 -13.14
C GLY A 271 8.57 -19.47 -11.82
N THR A 272 8.95 -20.03 -10.66
CA THR A 272 8.81 -19.32 -9.39
C THR A 272 9.60 -18.02 -9.39
N ILE A 273 8.92 -16.89 -9.10
CA ILE A 273 9.53 -15.55 -9.06
C ILE A 273 10.21 -15.32 -7.72
N TRP A 274 11.45 -14.83 -7.80
CA TRP A 274 12.26 -14.37 -6.67
C TRP A 274 12.67 -12.93 -6.85
N CYS A 275 12.70 -12.18 -5.73
CA CYS A 275 13.05 -10.76 -5.73
C CYS A 275 14.11 -10.47 -4.67
N VAL A 276 15.28 -10.04 -5.11
CA VAL A 276 16.29 -9.41 -4.23
C VAL A 276 15.81 -8.03 -3.86
N VAL A 277 15.88 -7.68 -2.57
CA VAL A 277 15.40 -6.39 -2.06
C VAL A 277 16.42 -5.73 -1.15
N PRO A 278 16.41 -4.38 -1.06
CA PRO A 278 17.23 -3.67 -0.09
C PRO A 278 16.82 -3.98 1.36
N ARG A 279 17.69 -3.64 2.30
CA ARG A 279 17.51 -3.97 3.73
C ARG A 279 16.19 -3.44 4.29
N HIS A 280 15.83 -2.20 3.99
CA HIS A 280 14.61 -1.56 4.45
C HIS A 280 13.31 -2.17 3.89
N ALA A 281 13.41 -2.99 2.83
CA ALA A 281 12.27 -3.68 2.22
C ALA A 281 12.12 -5.15 2.68
N ARG A 282 13.00 -5.64 3.57
CA ARG A 282 12.90 -7.01 4.09
C ARG A 282 11.72 -7.15 5.03
N PHE A 283 11.22 -8.36 5.13
CA PHE A 283 10.10 -8.72 6.00
C PHE A 283 10.27 -10.10 6.61
N GLY A 284 9.44 -10.39 7.60
CA GLY A 284 9.15 -11.74 8.09
C GLY A 284 7.65 -11.88 8.30
N TYR A 285 7.21 -13.07 8.65
CA TYR A 285 5.86 -13.31 9.13
C TYR A 285 5.88 -13.32 10.65
N TYR A 286 5.06 -12.48 11.27
CA TYR A 286 4.99 -12.36 12.72
C TYR A 286 4.66 -13.70 13.37
N ALA A 287 5.41 -14.08 14.39
CA ALA A 287 5.30 -15.36 15.11
C ALA A 287 5.33 -16.61 14.20
N ALA A 288 5.93 -16.53 12.99
CA ALA A 288 6.02 -17.65 12.06
C ALA A 288 7.44 -17.76 11.44
N PRO A 289 8.47 -18.12 12.23
CA PRO A 289 9.87 -18.14 11.79
C PRO A 289 10.11 -19.15 10.67
N GLU A 290 9.49 -20.33 10.71
CA GLU A 290 9.63 -21.35 9.66
C GLU A 290 9.08 -20.85 8.31
N LYS A 291 7.91 -20.19 8.33
CA LYS A 291 7.34 -19.60 7.12
C LYS A 291 8.23 -18.45 6.60
N THR A 292 8.79 -17.66 7.51
CA THR A 292 9.74 -16.61 7.14
C THR A 292 10.96 -17.21 6.47
N ALA A 293 11.56 -18.25 7.05
CA ALA A 293 12.71 -18.92 6.47
C ALA A 293 12.40 -19.52 5.08
N ALA A 294 11.22 -20.12 4.92
CA ALA A 294 10.81 -20.71 3.65
C ALA A 294 10.56 -19.66 2.54
N ALA A 295 10.27 -18.42 2.90
CA ALA A 295 10.06 -17.34 1.94
C ALA A 295 11.35 -16.70 1.44
N TRP A 296 12.50 -16.99 2.04
CA TRP A 296 13.78 -16.32 1.75
C TRP A 296 14.85 -17.33 1.32
N ARG A 297 15.72 -16.88 0.45
CA ARG A 297 16.99 -17.58 0.13
C ARG A 297 18.13 -16.57 -0.06
N ASP A 298 19.33 -17.00 0.20
CA ASP A 298 20.54 -16.23 -0.12
C ASP A 298 20.90 -16.42 -1.60
N THR A 299 21.28 -15.32 -2.24
CA THR A 299 21.76 -15.30 -3.62
C THR A 299 23.05 -14.48 -3.69
N PRO A 300 23.84 -14.61 -4.79
CA PRO A 300 25.03 -13.77 -4.98
C PRO A 300 24.75 -12.26 -4.93
N ASP A 301 23.51 -11.86 -5.29
CA ASP A 301 23.08 -10.46 -5.30
C ASP A 301 22.47 -10.01 -3.97
N GLY A 302 22.36 -10.89 -3.01
CA GLY A 302 21.78 -10.66 -1.68
C GLY A 302 20.56 -11.53 -1.40
N PRO A 303 19.92 -11.35 -0.23
CA PRO A 303 18.72 -12.10 0.13
C PRO A 303 17.58 -11.81 -0.83
N ALA A 304 17.00 -12.87 -1.38
CA ALA A 304 15.82 -12.84 -2.24
C ALA A 304 14.63 -13.50 -1.57
N PHE A 305 13.44 -12.97 -1.80
CA PHE A 305 12.20 -13.58 -1.32
C PHE A 305 11.27 -13.99 -2.47
N THR A 306 10.39 -14.91 -2.15
CA THR A 306 9.27 -15.32 -3.00
C THR A 306 7.97 -15.32 -2.21
N VAL A 307 6.86 -15.14 -2.90
CA VAL A 307 5.50 -15.38 -2.39
C VAL A 307 4.86 -16.61 -3.05
N GLY A 308 5.64 -17.31 -3.90
CA GLY A 308 5.20 -18.50 -4.62
C GLY A 308 4.49 -18.21 -5.96
N ASP A 309 4.49 -16.97 -6.41
CA ASP A 309 3.92 -16.61 -7.70
C ASP A 309 4.80 -17.13 -8.86
N LEU A 310 4.13 -17.52 -9.94
CA LEU A 310 4.78 -17.99 -11.16
C LEU A 310 4.79 -16.89 -12.22
N GLY A 311 5.89 -16.79 -12.95
CA GLY A 311 6.03 -15.84 -14.05
C GLY A 311 7.26 -16.12 -14.91
N ARG A 312 7.49 -15.21 -15.84
CA ARG A 312 8.68 -15.24 -16.71
C ARG A 312 9.28 -13.86 -16.83
N LEU A 313 10.58 -13.81 -16.97
CA LEU A 313 11.32 -12.61 -17.34
C LEU A 313 11.67 -12.69 -18.82
N ASP A 314 11.53 -11.61 -19.56
CA ASP A 314 12.03 -11.48 -20.92
C ASP A 314 13.47 -10.95 -20.93
N GLY A 315 14.06 -10.75 -22.12
CA GLY A 315 15.44 -10.28 -22.26
C GLY A 315 15.70 -8.85 -21.76
N GLU A 316 14.65 -8.14 -21.33
CA GLU A 316 14.76 -6.79 -20.78
C GLU A 316 14.44 -6.73 -19.26
N GLY A 317 14.10 -7.86 -18.65
CA GLY A 317 13.87 -8.04 -17.19
C GLY A 317 12.44 -7.89 -16.72
#